data_75dc98766bcaa2d4574c8890033c8347
#
_entry.id   75dc98766bcaa2d4574c8890033c8347
#
_cell.length_a   1.000
_cell.length_b   1.000
_cell.length_c   1.000
_cell.angle_alpha   90.00
_cell.angle_beta   90.00
_cell.angle_gamma   90.00
#
_symmetry.space_group_name_H-M   'P 1'
#
loop_
_entity.id
_entity.type
_entity.pdbx_description
1 polymer ?
#
loop_
_entity_poly.entity_id
_entity_poly.type
_entity_poly.pdbx_seq_one_letter_code
_entity_poly.pdbx_strand_id
1 'polypeptide(L)'
;APTTNTTSTHPHAKHLKGTVDLTKTGAAYIIIEDSEKDIYVPAKFTKGALHGDEVLVEIIGHYKKKPEGRIIAITKRSQESFIGTLHIHRTHAFVQPEGQRVTFLIHIPLEQATTYENDTKVITRITNWGTPGKHPTGEIVEHIATFGQSDTEMKMILVQNGFHLAFPPAVLAEARKLPQTVLEKDAADRIDYRSVTTFTIDPADAKDFDDAISFKNLPNGNVEIGVHIADVAHYVTENSALDKEASLRGTSVYLPDRVCPMLPEEIS
;
A
#
# COMPACT_ATOMS: atom_id res chain seq x y z
N ALA A 1 39.01 -22.74 -49.00
CA ALA A 1 38.94 -21.76 -47.89
C ALA A 1 37.69 -22.02 -47.07
N PRO A 2 37.76 -22.26 -45.77
CA PRO A 2 36.56 -22.42 -44.94
C PRO A 2 36.11 -21.06 -44.40
N THR A 3 34.83 -20.76 -44.59
CA THR A 3 34.12 -19.64 -44.03
C THR A 3 33.90 -19.83 -42.54
N THR A 4 34.48 -18.98 -41.73
CA THR A 4 34.28 -18.92 -40.29
C THR A 4 32.93 -18.26 -39.98
N ASN A 5 31.99 -19.05 -39.47
CA ASN A 5 30.76 -18.53 -38.82
C ASN A 5 31.17 -17.88 -37.49
N THR A 6 31.09 -16.57 -37.44
CA THR A 6 31.13 -15.81 -36.18
C THR A 6 29.72 -15.85 -35.52
N THR A 7 29.56 -16.75 -34.57
CA THR A 7 28.46 -16.70 -33.60
C THR A 7 28.63 -15.45 -32.73
N SER A 8 27.79 -14.45 -32.96
CA SER A 8 27.69 -13.30 -32.07
C SER A 8 27.01 -13.73 -30.75
N THR A 9 27.83 -13.98 -29.75
CA THR A 9 27.41 -14.08 -28.36
C THR A 9 26.99 -12.68 -27.89
N HIS A 10 25.70 -12.44 -27.79
CA HIS A 10 25.19 -11.27 -27.07
C HIS A 10 25.67 -11.37 -25.61
N PRO A 11 26.36 -10.34 -25.06
CA PRO A 11 26.68 -10.32 -23.65
C PRO A 11 25.38 -10.41 -22.84
N HIS A 12 25.36 -11.19 -21.77
CA HIS A 12 24.22 -11.28 -20.83
C HIS A 12 23.77 -9.87 -20.46
N ALA A 13 22.61 -9.47 -20.94
CA ALA A 13 22.02 -8.19 -20.61
C ALA A 13 21.84 -8.12 -19.09
N LYS A 14 22.54 -7.20 -18.44
CA LYS A 14 22.48 -7.05 -16.99
C LYS A 14 21.11 -6.42 -16.66
N HIS A 15 20.20 -7.23 -16.14
CA HIS A 15 18.92 -6.73 -15.61
C HIS A 15 19.16 -6.11 -14.24
N LEU A 16 18.70 -4.88 -14.05
CA LEU A 16 18.83 -4.15 -12.81
C LEU A 16 17.43 -3.98 -12.20
N LYS A 17 17.31 -4.11 -10.89
CA LYS A 17 16.09 -3.80 -10.15
C LYS A 17 16.16 -2.36 -9.71
N GLY A 18 15.02 -1.64 -9.80
CA GLY A 18 14.93 -0.26 -9.33
C GLY A 18 13.49 0.24 -9.25
N THR A 19 13.33 1.44 -8.73
CA THR A 19 12.05 2.11 -8.52
C THR A 19 11.82 3.18 -9.58
N VAL A 20 10.61 3.25 -10.08
CA VAL A 20 10.21 4.18 -11.15
C VAL A 20 9.94 5.58 -10.60
N ASP A 21 10.65 6.57 -11.08
CA ASP A 21 10.26 7.99 -11.00
C ASP A 21 9.71 8.45 -12.35
N LEU A 22 8.39 8.52 -12.45
CA LEU A 22 7.69 8.87 -13.69
C LEU A 22 7.63 10.38 -13.88
N THR A 23 8.08 10.84 -15.06
CA THR A 23 7.98 12.27 -15.43
C THR A 23 6.60 12.62 -15.96
N LYS A 24 6.28 13.93 -16.01
CA LYS A 24 5.02 14.43 -16.60
C LYS A 24 4.86 14.10 -18.09
N THR A 25 5.95 13.84 -18.79
CA THR A 25 5.96 13.51 -20.23
C THR A 25 5.83 12.02 -20.51
N GLY A 26 5.67 11.19 -19.46
CA GLY A 26 5.55 9.74 -19.58
C GLY A 26 6.87 8.98 -19.68
N ALA A 27 8.01 9.67 -19.77
CA ALA A 27 9.33 9.05 -19.60
C ALA A 27 9.57 8.78 -18.11
N ALA A 28 10.51 7.89 -17.78
CA ALA A 28 10.85 7.56 -16.41
C ALA A 28 12.35 7.63 -16.13
N TYR A 29 12.70 7.87 -14.89
CA TYR A 29 14.00 7.57 -14.32
C TYR A 29 13.86 6.37 -13.39
N ILE A 30 14.74 5.37 -13.55
CA ILE A 30 14.75 4.21 -12.67
C ILE A 30 15.86 4.44 -11.65
N ILE A 31 15.44 4.61 -10.41
CA ILE A 31 16.31 4.79 -9.25
C ILE A 31 16.82 3.42 -8.84
N ILE A 32 18.13 3.22 -8.91
CA ILE A 32 18.79 1.97 -8.51
C ILE A 32 19.42 2.21 -7.15
N GLU A 33 19.11 1.35 -6.20
CA GLU A 33 19.72 1.36 -4.87
C GLU A 33 21.25 1.20 -5.01
N ASP A 34 22.00 1.98 -4.24
CA ASP A 34 23.50 2.03 -4.29
C ASP A 34 24.12 2.50 -5.62
N SER A 35 23.37 3.16 -6.49
CA SER A 35 23.89 3.72 -7.74
C SER A 35 23.82 5.25 -7.75
N GLU A 36 24.91 5.90 -8.13
CA GLU A 36 24.95 7.36 -8.31
C GLU A 36 24.17 7.85 -9.56
N LYS A 37 23.77 6.95 -10.44
CA LYS A 37 23.13 7.31 -11.71
C LYS A 37 21.84 6.57 -11.95
N ASP A 38 20.77 7.33 -12.11
CA ASP A 38 19.48 6.82 -12.55
C ASP A 38 19.52 6.39 -14.02
N ILE A 39 18.72 5.39 -14.36
CA ILE A 39 18.56 4.94 -15.74
C ILE A 39 17.38 5.67 -16.37
N TYR A 40 17.63 6.41 -17.45
CA TYR A 40 16.58 7.06 -18.23
C TYR A 40 15.83 6.04 -19.08
N VAL A 41 14.50 6.05 -19.00
CA VAL A 41 13.61 5.18 -19.81
C VAL A 41 12.64 6.05 -20.60
N PRO A 42 12.73 6.09 -21.95
CA PRO A 42 11.77 6.78 -22.79
C PRO A 42 10.35 6.26 -22.59
N ALA A 43 9.33 7.11 -22.77
CA ALA A 43 7.91 6.78 -22.57
C ALA A 43 7.48 5.48 -23.27
N LYS A 44 7.96 5.25 -24.51
CA LYS A 44 7.66 4.04 -25.30
C LYS A 44 8.19 2.73 -24.69
N PHE A 45 9.12 2.82 -23.74
CA PHE A 45 9.77 1.67 -23.09
C PHE A 45 9.40 1.49 -21.62
N THR A 46 8.46 2.28 -21.09
CA THR A 46 8.01 2.19 -19.68
C THR A 46 7.07 1.01 -19.41
N LYS A 47 6.53 0.35 -20.43
CA LYS A 47 5.57 -0.77 -20.30
C LYS A 47 4.34 -0.47 -19.43
N GLY A 48 3.94 0.80 -19.30
CA GLY A 48 2.83 1.17 -18.42
C GLY A 48 3.18 1.12 -16.93
N ALA A 49 4.45 1.26 -16.60
CA ALA A 49 4.89 1.43 -15.21
C ALA A 49 4.41 2.77 -14.67
N LEU A 50 4.04 2.78 -13.40
CA LEU A 50 3.61 3.94 -12.65
C LEU A 50 4.74 4.47 -11.76
N HIS A 51 4.59 5.67 -11.27
CA HIS A 51 5.51 6.23 -10.29
C HIS A 51 5.51 5.37 -9.02
N GLY A 52 6.71 5.04 -8.52
CA GLY A 52 6.89 4.19 -7.36
C GLY A 52 6.87 2.68 -7.63
N ASP A 53 6.53 2.22 -8.85
CA ASP A 53 6.59 0.80 -9.20
C ASP A 53 8.03 0.26 -9.09
N GLU A 54 8.18 -0.97 -8.60
CA GLU A 54 9.44 -1.70 -8.69
C GLU A 54 9.52 -2.44 -10.03
N VAL A 55 10.64 -2.29 -10.71
CA VAL A 55 10.81 -2.81 -12.07
C VAL A 55 12.15 -3.49 -12.27
N LEU A 56 12.19 -4.38 -13.25
CA LEU A 56 13.43 -4.84 -13.88
C LEU A 56 13.68 -4.03 -15.14
N VAL A 57 14.86 -3.42 -15.24
CA VAL A 57 15.28 -2.61 -16.37
C VAL A 57 16.50 -3.21 -17.03
N GLU A 58 16.55 -3.18 -18.34
CA GLU A 58 17.69 -3.54 -19.17
C GLU A 58 18.30 -2.28 -19.78
N ILE A 59 19.62 -2.12 -19.69
CA ILE A 59 20.32 -1.01 -20.32
C ILE A 59 20.45 -1.31 -21.82
N ILE A 60 19.96 -0.37 -22.66
CA ILE A 60 19.97 -0.49 -24.12
C ILE A 60 20.91 0.52 -24.78
N GLY A 61 21.41 1.51 -24.04
CA GLY A 61 22.27 2.53 -24.58
C GLY A 61 22.58 3.65 -23.60
N HIS A 62 22.84 4.85 -24.14
CA HIS A 62 23.09 6.05 -23.36
C HIS A 62 22.33 7.24 -23.97
N TYR A 63 21.71 8.05 -23.12
CA TYR A 63 21.07 9.30 -23.48
C TYR A 63 21.64 10.45 -22.66
N LYS A 64 22.23 11.46 -23.31
CA LYS A 64 22.85 12.63 -22.65
C LYS A 64 23.78 12.25 -21.47
N LYS A 65 24.68 11.30 -21.70
CA LYS A 65 25.66 10.77 -20.71
C LYS A 65 25.05 9.97 -19.54
N LYS A 66 23.73 9.70 -19.55
CA LYS A 66 23.06 8.78 -18.61
C LYS A 66 22.79 7.46 -19.30
N PRO A 67 22.78 6.33 -18.56
CA PRO A 67 22.33 5.05 -19.14
C PRO A 67 20.88 5.20 -19.60
N GLU A 68 20.58 4.68 -20.80
CA GLU A 68 19.24 4.55 -21.34
C GLU A 68 18.79 3.09 -21.21
N GLY A 69 17.58 2.88 -20.71
CA GLY A 69 17.02 1.55 -20.46
C GLY A 69 15.65 1.34 -21.06
N ARG A 70 15.21 0.09 -20.97
CA ARG A 70 13.83 -0.32 -21.17
C ARG A 70 13.36 -1.18 -20.02
N ILE A 71 12.13 -0.98 -19.57
CA ILE A 71 11.53 -1.83 -18.54
C ILE A 71 11.22 -3.20 -19.15
N ILE A 72 11.72 -4.25 -18.52
CA ILE A 72 11.50 -5.65 -18.91
C ILE A 72 10.28 -6.21 -18.24
N ALA A 73 10.13 -5.93 -16.93
CA ALA A 73 9.01 -6.38 -16.12
C ALA A 73 8.73 -5.38 -15.00
N ILE A 74 7.47 -5.29 -14.60
CA ILE A 74 7.06 -4.65 -13.36
C ILE A 74 6.96 -5.76 -12.33
N THR A 75 7.79 -5.70 -11.28
CA THR A 75 7.90 -6.74 -10.26
C THR A 75 6.97 -6.50 -9.09
N LYS A 76 6.67 -5.21 -8.81
CA LYS A 76 5.71 -4.82 -7.77
C LYS A 76 5.05 -3.50 -8.16
N ARG A 77 3.73 -3.45 -8.03
CA ARG A 77 2.98 -2.21 -8.22
C ARG A 77 3.02 -1.37 -6.94
N SER A 78 3.22 -0.08 -7.11
CA SER A 78 3.14 0.89 -6.01
C SER A 78 1.70 1.21 -5.61
N GLN A 79 0.78 1.09 -6.57
CA GLN A 79 -0.62 1.44 -6.40
C GLN A 79 -1.52 0.53 -7.23
N GLU A 80 -2.58 0.01 -6.62
CA GLU A 80 -3.58 -0.84 -7.27
C GLU A 80 -4.98 -0.22 -7.20
N SER A 81 -5.20 0.77 -6.33
CA SER A 81 -6.46 1.47 -6.17
C SER A 81 -6.39 2.90 -6.68
N PHE A 82 -7.45 3.35 -7.34
CA PHE A 82 -7.53 4.66 -7.98
C PHE A 82 -8.88 5.29 -7.69
N ILE A 83 -8.87 6.59 -7.41
CA ILE A 83 -10.05 7.43 -7.42
C ILE A 83 -10.25 7.98 -8.81
N GLY A 84 -11.48 8.00 -9.28
CA GLY A 84 -11.80 8.55 -10.57
C GLY A 84 -13.31 8.74 -10.77
N THR A 85 -13.64 9.29 -11.92
CA THR A 85 -15.03 9.50 -12.33
C THR A 85 -15.49 8.32 -13.17
N LEU A 86 -16.63 7.72 -12.80
CA LEU A 86 -17.26 6.63 -13.52
C LEU A 86 -18.04 7.16 -14.71
N HIS A 87 -17.74 6.65 -15.89
CA HIS A 87 -18.48 6.93 -17.12
C HIS A 87 -19.15 5.66 -17.63
N ILE A 88 -20.48 5.72 -17.76
CA ILE A 88 -21.31 4.59 -18.20
C ILE A 88 -21.84 4.88 -19.59
N HIS A 89 -21.53 4.01 -20.54
CA HIS A 89 -22.05 4.00 -21.90
C HIS A 89 -22.94 2.79 -22.13
N ARG A 90 -23.63 2.76 -23.27
CA ARG A 90 -24.58 1.70 -23.60
C ARG A 90 -23.97 0.30 -23.61
N THR A 91 -22.71 0.16 -23.97
CA THR A 91 -22.04 -1.14 -24.19
C THR A 91 -20.79 -1.33 -23.32
N HIS A 92 -20.33 -0.31 -22.61
CA HIS A 92 -19.13 -0.37 -21.81
C HIS A 92 -19.17 0.68 -20.72
N ALA A 93 -18.41 0.46 -19.67
CA ALA A 93 -18.18 1.42 -18.62
C ALA A 93 -16.69 1.50 -18.30
N PHE A 94 -16.25 2.68 -17.88
CA PHE A 94 -14.88 2.89 -17.46
C PHE A 94 -14.80 3.96 -16.37
N VAL A 95 -13.75 3.90 -15.59
CA VAL A 95 -13.39 4.98 -14.67
C VAL A 95 -12.20 5.73 -15.24
N GLN A 96 -12.31 7.05 -15.27
CA GLN A 96 -11.21 7.95 -15.57
C GLN A 96 -10.52 8.30 -14.25
N PRO A 97 -9.32 7.75 -13.97
CA PRO A 97 -8.60 8.05 -12.75
C PRO A 97 -8.24 9.53 -12.65
N GLU A 98 -8.26 10.04 -11.42
CA GLU A 98 -7.73 11.37 -11.10
C GLU A 98 -6.21 11.30 -10.86
N GLY A 99 -5.51 12.36 -11.26
CA GLY A 99 -4.06 12.47 -11.07
C GLY A 99 -3.30 12.76 -12.37
N GLN A 100 -2.28 13.60 -12.25
CA GLN A 100 -1.54 14.12 -13.41
C GLN A 100 -0.65 13.07 -14.12
N ARG A 101 -0.44 11.89 -13.52
CA ARG A 101 0.49 10.87 -14.01
C ARG A 101 -0.20 9.60 -14.48
N VAL A 102 -1.54 9.54 -14.43
CA VAL A 102 -2.33 8.36 -14.88
C VAL A 102 -2.95 8.67 -16.23
N THR A 103 -2.58 7.91 -17.25
CA THR A 103 -2.97 8.15 -18.65
C THR A 103 -3.86 7.05 -19.23
N PHE A 104 -4.28 6.08 -18.41
CA PHE A 104 -5.16 5.00 -18.83
C PHE A 104 -6.56 5.15 -18.22
N LEU A 105 -7.52 4.49 -18.84
CA LEU A 105 -8.87 4.31 -18.31
C LEU A 105 -8.95 2.93 -17.66
N ILE A 106 -9.79 2.78 -16.63
CA ILE A 106 -10.02 1.50 -15.97
C ILE A 106 -11.37 0.95 -16.46
N HIS A 107 -11.36 -0.15 -17.18
CA HIS A 107 -12.61 -0.81 -17.60
C HIS A 107 -13.30 -1.44 -16.40
N ILE A 108 -14.59 -1.16 -16.25
CA ILE A 108 -15.45 -1.72 -15.20
C ILE A 108 -16.48 -2.65 -15.86
N PRO A 109 -16.73 -3.84 -15.28
CA PRO A 109 -17.84 -4.68 -15.77
C PRO A 109 -19.16 -3.91 -15.76
N LEU A 110 -19.88 -3.93 -16.87
CA LEU A 110 -21.09 -3.12 -17.04
C LEU A 110 -22.16 -3.46 -15.99
N GLU A 111 -22.26 -4.73 -15.60
CA GLU A 111 -23.17 -5.20 -14.56
C GLU A 111 -22.93 -4.50 -13.23
N GLN A 112 -21.66 -4.30 -12.86
CA GLN A 112 -21.32 -3.55 -11.65
C GLN A 112 -21.54 -2.05 -11.84
N ALA A 113 -21.11 -1.50 -12.97
CA ALA A 113 -21.19 -0.06 -13.21
C ALA A 113 -22.63 0.47 -13.19
N THR A 114 -23.59 -0.29 -13.74
CA THR A 114 -25.00 0.12 -13.81
C THR A 114 -25.72 0.18 -12.47
N THR A 115 -25.10 -0.26 -11.39
CA THR A 115 -25.63 -0.08 -10.03
C THR A 115 -25.37 1.33 -9.47
N TYR A 116 -24.59 2.14 -10.18
CA TYR A 116 -24.21 3.50 -9.79
C TYR A 116 -24.74 4.53 -10.80
N GLU A 117 -24.74 5.80 -10.39
CA GLU A 117 -25.06 6.90 -11.30
C GLU A 117 -23.86 7.22 -12.22
N ASN A 118 -24.15 7.68 -13.43
CA ASN A 118 -23.14 8.17 -14.35
C ASN A 118 -22.47 9.44 -13.82
N ASP A 119 -21.20 9.65 -14.16
CA ASP A 119 -20.40 10.81 -13.75
C ASP A 119 -20.19 10.94 -12.22
N THR A 120 -20.37 9.85 -11.48
CA THR A 120 -20.10 9.80 -10.05
C THR A 120 -18.64 9.47 -9.76
N LYS A 121 -18.14 9.89 -8.59
CA LYS A 121 -16.79 9.54 -8.11
C LYS A 121 -16.80 8.19 -7.42
N VAL A 122 -15.81 7.38 -7.77
CA VAL A 122 -15.65 6.02 -7.21
C VAL A 122 -14.18 5.73 -6.90
N ILE A 123 -13.98 4.83 -5.96
CA ILE A 123 -12.69 4.17 -5.74
C ILE A 123 -12.73 2.85 -6.47
N THR A 124 -11.74 2.62 -7.31
CA THR A 124 -11.58 1.39 -8.08
C THR A 124 -10.30 0.68 -7.70
N ARG A 125 -10.33 -0.64 -7.69
CA ARG A 125 -9.16 -1.50 -7.58
C ARG A 125 -8.92 -2.22 -8.90
N ILE A 126 -7.67 -2.23 -9.36
CA ILE A 126 -7.30 -2.99 -10.55
C ILE A 126 -7.32 -4.48 -10.23
N THR A 127 -8.10 -5.25 -10.99
CA THR A 127 -8.15 -6.71 -10.90
C THR A 127 -7.30 -7.39 -11.97
N ASN A 128 -7.06 -6.69 -13.09
CA ASN A 128 -6.22 -7.19 -14.17
C ASN A 128 -5.58 -6.02 -14.92
N TRP A 129 -4.26 -5.95 -14.89
CA TRP A 129 -3.50 -4.93 -15.60
C TRP A 129 -3.48 -5.12 -17.13
N GLY A 130 -3.86 -6.31 -17.62
CA GLY A 130 -3.87 -6.60 -19.04
C GLY A 130 -2.46 -6.63 -19.66
N THR A 131 -2.42 -6.42 -20.97
CA THR A 131 -1.17 -6.30 -21.74
C THR A 131 -0.74 -4.84 -21.86
N PRO A 132 0.57 -4.55 -21.91
CA PRO A 132 1.06 -3.18 -22.10
C PRO A 132 0.40 -2.47 -23.29
N GLY A 133 -0.07 -1.23 -23.07
CA GLY A 133 -0.77 -0.44 -24.09
C GLY A 133 -2.28 -0.67 -24.18
N LYS A 134 -2.84 -1.60 -23.40
CA LYS A 134 -4.29 -1.72 -23.20
C LYS A 134 -4.71 -1.14 -21.85
N HIS A 135 -5.97 -0.76 -21.76
CA HIS A 135 -6.56 -0.30 -20.52
C HIS A 135 -6.74 -1.48 -19.54
N PRO A 136 -6.41 -1.32 -18.26
CA PRO A 136 -6.64 -2.33 -17.24
C PRO A 136 -8.14 -2.53 -16.99
N THR A 137 -8.48 -3.67 -16.38
CA THR A 137 -9.81 -3.93 -15.84
C THR A 137 -9.76 -3.82 -14.32
N GLY A 138 -10.79 -3.26 -13.73
CA GLY A 138 -10.93 -3.10 -12.29
C GLY A 138 -12.35 -3.33 -11.82
N GLU A 139 -12.52 -3.22 -10.52
CA GLU A 139 -13.81 -3.26 -9.85
C GLU A 139 -13.99 -1.99 -9.01
N ILE A 140 -15.23 -1.55 -8.84
CA ILE A 140 -15.57 -0.47 -7.92
C ILE A 140 -15.59 -1.07 -6.52
N VAL A 141 -14.74 -0.55 -5.63
CA VAL A 141 -14.68 -0.99 -4.23
C VAL A 141 -15.45 -0.06 -3.31
N GLU A 142 -15.62 1.21 -3.70
CA GLU A 142 -16.38 2.17 -2.92
C GLU A 142 -16.99 3.25 -3.83
N HIS A 143 -18.23 3.61 -3.57
CA HIS A 143 -18.90 4.75 -4.18
C HIS A 143 -18.71 5.97 -3.28
N ILE A 144 -18.08 7.00 -3.82
CA ILE A 144 -17.95 8.29 -3.14
C ILE A 144 -19.23 9.10 -3.41
N ALA A 145 -20.36 8.62 -2.86
CA ALA A 145 -21.58 9.40 -2.86
C ALA A 145 -21.35 10.65 -2.00
N THR A 146 -21.81 11.79 -2.46
CA THR A 146 -21.89 13.12 -1.87
C THR A 146 -21.68 13.21 -0.32
N PHE A 147 -20.65 12.59 0.18
CA PHE A 147 -20.10 12.92 1.49
C PHE A 147 -19.52 14.32 1.40
N GLY A 148 -19.57 15.08 2.51
CA GLY A 148 -19.02 16.43 2.51
C GLY A 148 -17.63 16.45 1.88
N GLN A 149 -17.30 17.53 1.21
CA GLN A 149 -16.07 17.70 0.42
C GLN A 149 -14.80 17.23 1.16
N SER A 150 -14.78 17.41 2.49
CA SER A 150 -13.69 17.00 3.38
C SER A 150 -13.48 15.47 3.46
N ASP A 151 -14.55 14.67 3.54
CA ASP A 151 -14.44 13.19 3.60
C ASP A 151 -13.83 12.60 2.32
N THR A 152 -14.26 13.14 1.19
CA THR A 152 -13.75 12.76 -0.12
C THR A 152 -12.25 13.10 -0.25
N GLU A 153 -11.85 14.30 0.18
CA GLU A 153 -10.46 14.75 0.13
C GLU A 153 -9.55 13.89 1.00
N MET A 154 -9.98 13.53 2.22
CA MET A 154 -9.21 12.67 3.11
C MET A 154 -9.02 11.26 2.54
N LYS A 155 -10.08 10.65 1.99
CA LYS A 155 -9.99 9.36 1.29
C LYS A 155 -9.07 9.43 0.07
N MET A 156 -9.12 10.52 -0.68
CA MET A 156 -8.23 10.77 -1.82
C MET A 156 -6.77 10.79 -1.39
N ILE A 157 -6.43 11.49 -0.31
CA ILE A 157 -5.07 11.57 0.21
C ILE A 157 -4.57 10.16 0.57
N LEU A 158 -5.35 9.37 1.29
CA LEU A 158 -4.99 8.01 1.67
C LEU A 158 -4.73 7.14 0.44
N VAL A 159 -5.68 7.08 -0.49
CA VAL A 159 -5.57 6.23 -1.69
C VAL A 159 -4.42 6.66 -2.60
N GLN A 160 -4.20 7.98 -2.78
CA GLN A 160 -3.08 8.51 -3.58
C GLN A 160 -1.71 8.19 -2.98
N ASN A 161 -1.64 7.97 -1.68
CA ASN A 161 -0.43 7.54 -0.97
C ASN A 161 -0.35 6.02 -0.77
N GLY A 162 -1.20 5.24 -1.44
CA GLY A 162 -1.14 3.79 -1.44
C GLY A 162 -1.80 3.11 -0.23
N PHE A 163 -2.51 3.87 0.62
CA PHE A 163 -3.21 3.28 1.78
C PHE A 163 -4.53 2.66 1.35
N HIS A 164 -4.77 1.43 1.80
CA HIS A 164 -6.03 0.73 1.59
C HIS A 164 -7.06 1.20 2.62
N LEU A 165 -8.23 1.64 2.18
CA LEU A 165 -9.29 2.14 3.06
C LEU A 165 -9.99 1.04 3.86
N ALA A 166 -10.04 -0.17 3.32
CA ALA A 166 -10.68 -1.32 3.95
C ALA A 166 -9.69 -2.46 4.17
N PHE A 167 -9.97 -3.28 5.18
CA PHE A 167 -9.23 -4.53 5.39
C PHE A 167 -9.79 -5.64 4.51
N PRO A 168 -8.92 -6.54 4.00
CA PRO A 168 -9.37 -7.74 3.29
C PRO A 168 -10.29 -8.60 4.17
N PRO A 169 -11.29 -9.31 3.60
CA PRO A 169 -12.21 -10.14 4.37
C PRO A 169 -11.52 -11.23 5.23
N ALA A 170 -10.39 -11.76 4.74
CA ALA A 170 -9.61 -12.76 5.48
C ALA A 170 -9.00 -12.17 6.77
N VAL A 171 -8.53 -10.93 6.73
CA VAL A 171 -7.97 -10.20 7.86
C VAL A 171 -9.04 -9.94 8.92
N LEU A 172 -10.21 -9.43 8.51
CA LEU A 172 -11.35 -9.23 9.40
C LEU A 172 -11.87 -10.54 10.00
N ALA A 173 -11.88 -11.62 9.22
CA ALA A 173 -12.29 -12.94 9.71
C ALA A 173 -11.30 -13.51 10.74
N GLU A 174 -10.02 -13.19 10.63
CA GLU A 174 -9.00 -13.57 11.61
C GLU A 174 -9.12 -12.73 12.88
N ALA A 175 -9.22 -11.39 12.76
CA ALA A 175 -9.40 -10.48 13.89
C ALA A 175 -10.60 -10.86 14.77
N ARG A 176 -11.74 -11.17 14.16
CA ARG A 176 -12.97 -11.57 14.86
C ARG A 176 -12.88 -12.89 15.62
N LYS A 177 -11.87 -13.73 15.34
CA LYS A 177 -11.63 -14.99 16.08
C LYS A 177 -10.81 -14.77 17.34
N LEU A 178 -10.18 -13.62 17.48
CA LEU A 178 -9.39 -13.30 18.65
C LEU A 178 -10.30 -13.09 19.87
N PRO A 179 -9.85 -13.50 21.07
CA PRO A 179 -10.61 -13.30 22.29
C PRO A 179 -10.75 -11.81 22.59
N GLN A 180 -11.96 -11.39 22.96
CA GLN A 180 -12.25 -9.99 23.35
C GLN A 180 -11.85 -9.69 24.81
N THR A 181 -11.33 -10.67 25.53
CA THR A 181 -10.86 -10.53 26.91
C THR A 181 -9.60 -11.35 27.10
N VAL A 182 -8.72 -10.90 28.03
CA VAL A 182 -7.53 -11.67 28.39
C VAL A 182 -7.96 -12.99 29.03
N LEU A 183 -7.50 -14.11 28.46
CA LEU A 183 -7.78 -15.45 29.00
C LEU A 183 -6.79 -15.79 30.12
N GLU A 184 -7.20 -16.63 31.08
CA GLU A 184 -6.32 -17.08 32.17
C GLU A 184 -5.00 -17.71 31.67
N LYS A 185 -5.06 -18.48 30.58
CA LYS A 185 -3.88 -19.07 29.93
C LYS A 185 -2.89 -18.00 29.42
N ASP A 186 -3.39 -16.85 28.99
CA ASP A 186 -2.56 -15.75 28.44
C ASP A 186 -1.86 -14.98 29.56
N ALA A 187 -2.37 -15.08 30.80
CA ALA A 187 -1.79 -14.47 32.00
C ALA A 187 -0.83 -15.41 32.75
N ALA A 188 -0.84 -16.72 32.46
CA ALA A 188 -0.16 -17.74 33.27
C ALA A 188 1.37 -17.53 33.41
N ASP A 189 2.01 -17.06 32.35
CA ASP A 189 3.47 -16.82 32.29
C ASP A 189 3.84 -15.33 32.41
N ARG A 190 2.90 -14.49 32.87
CA ARG A 190 3.07 -13.03 32.97
C ARG A 190 3.07 -12.57 34.41
N ILE A 191 3.75 -11.46 34.68
CA ILE A 191 3.74 -10.83 36.01
C ILE A 191 2.43 -10.07 36.18
N ASP A 192 1.71 -10.32 37.27
CA ASP A 192 0.45 -9.65 37.57
C ASP A 192 0.67 -8.28 38.23
N TYR A 193 0.39 -7.22 37.48
CA TYR A 193 0.45 -5.83 37.92
C TYR A 193 -0.92 -5.23 38.30
N ARG A 194 -2.01 -6.01 38.34
CA ARG A 194 -3.37 -5.51 38.66
C ARG A 194 -3.49 -4.88 40.03
N SER A 195 -2.61 -5.22 40.99
CA SER A 195 -2.53 -4.60 42.31
C SER A 195 -1.57 -3.40 42.40
N VAL A 196 -0.82 -3.10 41.33
CA VAL A 196 0.12 -1.99 41.28
C VAL A 196 -0.54 -0.80 40.62
N THR A 197 -0.33 0.42 41.13
CA THR A 197 -0.82 1.63 40.48
C THR A 197 -0.26 1.72 39.08
N THR A 198 -1.12 1.61 38.08
CA THR A 198 -0.77 1.64 36.65
C THR A 198 -1.74 2.57 35.94
N PHE A 199 -1.24 3.41 35.05
CA PHE A 199 -2.04 4.40 34.34
C PHE A 199 -1.45 4.69 32.95
N THR A 200 -2.29 5.20 32.06
CA THR A 200 -1.91 5.74 30.74
C THR A 200 -2.05 7.26 30.75
N ILE A 201 -1.40 7.95 29.81
CA ILE A 201 -1.50 9.41 29.64
C ILE A 201 -1.79 9.68 28.18
N ASP A 202 -3.06 9.56 27.81
CA ASP A 202 -3.55 9.67 26.44
C ASP A 202 -4.56 10.82 26.31
N PRO A 203 -4.83 11.31 25.08
CA PRO A 203 -5.95 12.17 24.80
C PRO A 203 -7.28 11.53 25.26
N ALA A 204 -8.25 12.35 25.65
CA ALA A 204 -9.54 11.85 26.18
C ALA A 204 -10.35 11.02 25.19
N ASP A 205 -10.06 11.15 23.90
CA ASP A 205 -10.69 10.45 22.77
C ASP A 205 -9.83 9.31 22.19
N ALA A 206 -8.69 9.01 22.83
CA ALA A 206 -7.85 7.86 22.43
C ALA A 206 -8.63 6.56 22.58
N LYS A 207 -8.48 5.68 21.59
CA LYS A 207 -9.11 4.36 21.56
C LYS A 207 -8.10 3.23 21.68
N ASP A 208 -6.85 3.50 21.34
CA ASP A 208 -5.70 2.61 21.37
C ASP A 208 -4.75 3.05 22.47
N PHE A 209 -4.57 2.20 23.50
CA PHE A 209 -3.67 2.45 24.61
C PHE A 209 -2.42 1.57 24.43
N ASP A 210 -1.41 2.11 23.76
CA ASP A 210 -0.22 1.36 23.40
C ASP A 210 0.75 1.22 24.57
N ASP A 211 0.78 2.19 25.50
CA ASP A 211 1.71 2.22 26.61
C ASP A 211 1.06 2.62 27.93
N ALA A 212 1.66 2.12 29.02
CA ALA A 212 1.27 2.46 30.37
C ALA A 212 2.50 2.57 31.27
N ILE A 213 2.35 3.31 32.35
CA ILE A 213 3.36 3.48 33.38
C ILE A 213 2.85 2.91 34.70
N SER A 214 3.63 2.08 35.36
CA SER A 214 3.37 1.67 36.73
C SER A 214 4.32 2.34 37.72
N PHE A 215 3.85 2.50 38.97
CA PHE A 215 4.56 3.17 40.04
C PHE A 215 4.42 2.40 41.34
N LYS A 216 5.56 2.14 42.01
CA LYS A 216 5.58 1.43 43.27
C LYS A 216 6.70 1.98 44.21
N ASN A 217 6.35 2.34 45.43
CA ASN A 217 7.32 2.67 46.46
C ASN A 217 7.93 1.40 47.04
N LEU A 218 9.25 1.34 47.10
CA LEU A 218 9.99 0.23 47.69
C LEU A 218 10.33 0.46 49.15
N PRO A 219 10.51 -0.61 49.98
CA PRO A 219 10.83 -0.46 51.41
C PRO A 219 12.12 0.26 51.70
N ASN A 220 13.06 0.31 50.76
CA ASN A 220 14.35 1.01 50.90
C ASN A 220 14.27 2.52 50.58
N GLY A 221 13.06 3.04 50.35
CA GLY A 221 12.83 4.46 50.00
C GLY A 221 12.99 4.77 48.50
N ASN A 222 13.35 3.81 47.69
CA ASN A 222 13.39 3.98 46.23
C ASN A 222 12.00 3.82 45.61
N VAL A 223 11.88 4.26 44.37
CA VAL A 223 10.67 4.10 43.53
C VAL A 223 11.00 3.18 42.37
N GLU A 224 10.15 2.19 42.18
CA GLU A 224 10.14 1.37 40.97
C GLU A 224 9.18 1.98 39.96
N ILE A 225 9.68 2.23 38.79
CA ILE A 225 8.87 2.66 37.62
C ILE A 225 8.87 1.53 36.61
N GLY A 226 7.66 1.09 36.20
CA GLY A 226 7.49 0.16 35.09
C GLY A 226 7.00 0.89 33.86
N VAL A 227 7.53 0.52 32.71
CA VAL A 227 7.02 0.93 31.40
C VAL A 227 6.47 -0.31 30.74
N HIS A 228 5.21 -0.26 30.36
CA HIS A 228 4.45 -1.39 29.80
C HIS A 228 4.00 -1.05 28.41
N ILE A 229 4.28 -1.94 27.45
CA ILE A 229 3.87 -1.77 26.04
C ILE A 229 2.91 -2.89 25.70
N ALA A 230 1.87 -2.56 24.92
CA ALA A 230 0.89 -3.55 24.44
C ALA A 230 1.59 -4.67 23.66
N ASP A 231 1.34 -5.93 24.07
CA ASP A 231 1.94 -7.12 23.46
C ASP A 231 1.11 -7.58 22.25
N VAL A 232 1.11 -6.76 21.21
CA VAL A 232 0.35 -7.02 19.96
C VAL A 232 0.79 -8.33 19.31
N ALA A 233 2.09 -8.68 19.41
CA ALA A 233 2.65 -9.89 18.83
C ALA A 233 2.08 -11.19 19.45
N HIS A 234 1.49 -11.12 20.65
CA HIS A 234 0.78 -12.23 21.25
C HIS A 234 -0.46 -12.65 20.44
N TYR A 235 -1.13 -11.69 19.82
CA TYR A 235 -2.34 -11.91 19.03
C TYR A 235 -2.07 -11.94 17.52
N VAL A 236 -1.13 -11.16 17.03
CA VAL A 236 -0.74 -11.13 15.62
C VAL A 236 0.42 -12.08 15.40
N THR A 237 0.08 -13.31 14.98
CA THR A 237 1.09 -14.35 14.76
C THR A 237 1.79 -14.16 13.42
N GLU A 238 3.09 -14.49 13.40
CA GLU A 238 3.92 -14.37 12.20
C GLU A 238 3.32 -15.14 11.00
N ASN A 239 3.35 -14.54 9.82
CA ASN A 239 2.80 -15.04 8.56
C ASN A 239 1.27 -15.22 8.52
N SER A 240 0.54 -14.77 9.51
CA SER A 240 -0.92 -14.72 9.51
C SER A 240 -1.47 -13.71 8.48
N ALA A 241 -2.79 -13.67 8.27
CA ALA A 241 -3.39 -12.65 7.41
C ALA A 241 -3.26 -11.25 8.04
N LEU A 242 -3.41 -11.15 9.36
CA LEU A 242 -3.19 -9.91 10.12
C LEU A 242 -1.76 -9.41 9.99
N ASP A 243 -0.75 -10.27 10.18
CA ASP A 243 0.66 -9.91 10.08
C ASP A 243 1.04 -9.40 8.69
N LYS A 244 0.59 -10.10 7.65
CA LYS A 244 0.84 -9.69 6.26
C LYS A 244 0.22 -8.34 5.92
N GLU A 245 -1.01 -8.10 6.36
CA GLU A 245 -1.69 -6.83 6.13
C GLU A 245 -1.05 -5.69 6.94
N ALA A 246 -0.71 -5.93 8.21
CA ALA A 246 -0.01 -4.97 9.04
C ALA A 246 1.35 -4.59 8.45
N SER A 247 2.12 -5.57 7.99
CA SER A 247 3.40 -5.37 7.30
C SER A 247 3.25 -4.56 6.01
N LEU A 248 2.17 -4.79 5.25
CA LEU A 248 1.87 -4.05 4.03
C LEU A 248 1.52 -2.58 4.33
N ARG A 249 0.71 -2.33 5.37
CA ARG A 249 0.32 -0.97 5.79
C ARG A 249 1.48 -0.22 6.43
N GLY A 250 2.29 -0.90 7.23
CA GLY A 250 3.50 -0.40 7.88
C GLY A 250 3.27 0.58 9.04
N THR A 251 2.12 1.27 9.09
CA THR A 251 1.78 2.25 10.13
C THR A 251 0.28 2.55 10.14
N SER A 252 -0.23 3.07 11.24
CA SER A 252 -1.52 3.78 11.27
C SER A 252 -1.33 5.21 10.80
N VAL A 253 -2.32 5.76 10.08
CA VAL A 253 -2.30 7.15 9.60
C VAL A 253 -3.42 7.92 10.29
N TYR A 254 -3.03 8.94 11.05
CA TYR A 254 -3.93 9.83 11.77
C TYR A 254 -4.26 11.05 10.91
N LEU A 255 -5.51 11.20 10.54
CA LEU A 255 -6.05 12.36 9.85
C LEU A 255 -6.82 13.23 10.86
N PRO A 256 -7.13 14.50 10.54
CA PRO A 256 -7.82 15.40 11.49
C PRO A 256 -9.17 14.91 12.01
N ASP A 257 -9.85 14.04 11.27
CA ASP A 257 -11.22 13.58 11.56
C ASP A 257 -11.33 12.04 11.67
N ARG A 258 -10.27 11.30 11.38
CA ARG A 258 -10.27 9.82 11.40
C ARG A 258 -8.88 9.22 11.48
N VAL A 259 -8.84 7.93 11.74
CA VAL A 259 -7.64 7.10 11.66
C VAL A 259 -7.81 6.08 10.54
N CYS A 260 -6.75 5.88 9.73
CA CYS A 260 -6.61 4.71 8.87
C CYS A 260 -5.67 3.74 9.61
N PRO A 261 -6.20 2.75 10.34
CA PRO A 261 -5.40 1.97 11.27
C PRO A 261 -4.55 0.90 10.56
N MET A 262 -3.43 0.54 11.17
CA MET A 262 -2.57 -0.56 10.71
C MET A 262 -3.23 -1.92 10.95
N LEU A 263 -3.97 -2.05 12.04
CA LEU A 263 -4.70 -3.26 12.45
C LEU A 263 -6.20 -2.97 12.55
N PRO A 264 -7.08 -4.00 12.41
CA PRO A 264 -8.51 -3.83 12.64
C PRO A 264 -8.86 -3.38 14.07
N GLU A 265 -9.96 -2.64 14.24
CA GLU A 265 -10.41 -2.14 15.55
C GLU A 265 -10.62 -3.23 16.60
N GLU A 266 -10.87 -4.47 16.19
CA GLU A 266 -11.01 -5.62 17.09
C GLU A 266 -9.75 -5.94 17.91
N ILE A 267 -8.60 -5.39 17.49
CA ILE A 267 -7.28 -5.62 18.13
C ILE A 267 -6.47 -4.33 18.32
N SER A 268 -7.09 -3.19 18.14
CA SER A 268 -6.54 -1.86 18.45
C SER A 268 -7.00 -1.41 19.81
#